data_4de4a94547078b1685d980b5827a9056
#
_entry.id   4de4a94547078b1685d980b5827a9056
#
_cell.length_a   1.000
_cell.length_b   1.000
_cell.length_c   1.000
_cell.angle_alpha   90.00
_cell.angle_beta   90.00
_cell.angle_gamma   90.00
#
_symmetry.space_group_name_H-M   'P 1'
#
loop_
_entity.id
_entity.type
_entity.pdbx_description
1 polymer ?
#
loop_
_entity_poly.entity_id
_entity_poly.type
_entity_poly.pdbx_seq_one_letter_code
_entity_poly.pdbx_strand_id
1 'polypeptide(L)'
;MRISTSQMYQNGATSLMNGQSSLYKLQNQLSTGKKFLSAQEDPVGAALVLLNSQSLAVNKQYADNQATASSHLQLEETQLQSVVDNIQYVLGQVIAGGNGSYSDSQRNDIAKDLQGRLEFMLGLSNSADANGQYLFSGYQGNEQPFQVQADGSVKYAGDDGQRRLQVGSSRQVAVSDSGRDIFVNAPIGNGSFGLSAASTNTGTGVIGSGSVVDPTSWPGHDYAIAFTSSTDYTVTDATTGTSLGSFTYTAGTGITAVPGVTFSISGSPATGDGFSLKASGSQSLFTTMQNLIKAFSSSTDGDPAAAASLRNVMNTEMDNLNRAMENVLSVQVSVGSRLNELESLGSVSEALKLQYQTRLSDLQDVDYADVISRFMQQRTQLSAAQSSFAQVSSLSLFNYLG
;
A
#
# COMPACT_ATOMS: atom_id res chain seq x y z
N MET A 1 79.23 -20.49 -29.01
CA MET A 1 78.99 -19.15 -28.50
C MET A 1 79.46 -19.08 -27.04
N ARG A 2 80.50 -18.24 -26.76
CA ARG A 2 80.96 -17.99 -25.37
C ARG A 2 79.96 -17.02 -24.73
N ILE A 3 79.08 -17.47 -23.82
CA ILE A 3 78.26 -16.60 -23.00
C ILE A 3 79.20 -15.87 -22.05
N SER A 4 79.21 -14.54 -22.06
CA SER A 4 80.01 -13.72 -21.14
C SER A 4 79.64 -14.05 -19.70
N THR A 5 80.62 -14.20 -18.80
CA THR A 5 80.38 -14.46 -17.37
C THR A 5 79.45 -13.39 -16.74
N SER A 6 79.60 -12.14 -17.20
CA SER A 6 78.75 -11.03 -16.82
C SER A 6 77.24 -11.26 -17.19
N GLN A 7 77.03 -11.85 -18.38
CA GLN A 7 75.62 -12.14 -18.83
C GLN A 7 75.03 -13.29 -18.05
N MET A 8 75.82 -14.29 -17.63
CA MET A 8 75.39 -15.36 -16.74
C MET A 8 74.95 -14.81 -15.35
N TYR A 9 75.73 -13.89 -14.79
CA TYR A 9 75.39 -13.22 -13.53
C TYR A 9 74.16 -12.38 -13.62
N GLN A 10 74.04 -11.58 -14.69
CA GLN A 10 72.85 -10.77 -14.90
C GLN A 10 71.58 -11.63 -15.06
N ASN A 11 71.64 -12.70 -15.84
CA ASN A 11 70.56 -13.63 -16.02
C ASN A 11 70.16 -14.33 -14.70
N GLY A 12 71.18 -14.75 -13.93
CA GLY A 12 70.97 -15.37 -12.61
C GLY A 12 70.31 -14.40 -11.60
N ALA A 13 70.85 -13.17 -11.54
CA ALA A 13 70.23 -12.12 -10.67
C ALA A 13 68.80 -11.76 -11.08
N THR A 14 68.55 -11.62 -12.38
CA THR A 14 67.20 -11.37 -12.92
C THR A 14 66.24 -12.51 -12.58
N SER A 15 66.65 -13.77 -12.72
CA SER A 15 65.89 -14.95 -12.37
C SER A 15 65.53 -15.00 -10.87
N LEU A 16 66.51 -14.67 -10.01
CA LEU A 16 66.28 -14.59 -8.55
C LEU A 16 65.28 -13.47 -8.19
N MET A 17 65.48 -12.27 -8.79
CA MET A 17 64.51 -11.16 -8.57
C MET A 17 63.09 -11.49 -9.04
N ASN A 18 62.93 -12.13 -10.19
CA ASN A 18 61.66 -12.60 -10.69
C ASN A 18 61.02 -13.66 -9.77
N GLY A 19 61.83 -14.60 -9.29
CA GLY A 19 61.38 -15.62 -8.32
C GLY A 19 60.92 -15.00 -7.00
N GLN A 20 61.66 -14.00 -6.51
CA GLN A 20 61.28 -13.28 -5.28
C GLN A 20 60.00 -12.44 -5.46
N SER A 21 59.84 -11.78 -6.59
CA SER A 21 58.63 -11.04 -6.96
C SER A 21 57.41 -11.95 -7.06
N SER A 22 57.54 -13.13 -7.67
CA SER A 22 56.49 -14.14 -7.76
C SER A 22 56.10 -14.68 -6.37
N LEU A 23 57.07 -14.93 -5.51
CA LEU A 23 56.82 -15.37 -4.14
C LEU A 23 56.05 -14.29 -3.34
N TYR A 24 56.45 -13.04 -3.48
CA TYR A 24 55.77 -11.91 -2.83
C TYR A 24 54.31 -11.75 -3.32
N LYS A 25 54.08 -11.93 -4.62
CA LYS A 25 52.72 -11.93 -5.18
C LYS A 25 51.85 -13.04 -4.58
N LEU A 26 52.37 -14.28 -4.51
CA LEU A 26 51.64 -15.40 -3.89
C LEU A 26 51.38 -15.17 -2.41
N GLN A 27 52.33 -14.56 -1.69
CA GLN A 27 52.15 -14.19 -0.28
C GLN A 27 51.05 -13.13 -0.11
N ASN A 28 50.98 -12.14 -0.98
CA ASN A 28 49.93 -11.14 -0.98
C ASN A 28 48.56 -11.75 -1.29
N GLN A 29 48.46 -12.66 -2.27
CA GLN A 29 47.25 -13.41 -2.58
C GLN A 29 46.75 -14.23 -1.38
N LEU A 30 47.68 -14.91 -0.67
CA LEU A 30 47.33 -15.66 0.55
C LEU A 30 46.90 -14.75 1.70
N SER A 31 47.52 -13.58 1.85
CA SER A 31 47.21 -12.64 2.91
C SER A 31 45.85 -11.92 2.70
N THR A 32 45.53 -11.59 1.45
CA THR A 32 44.32 -10.82 1.10
C THR A 32 43.16 -11.70 0.70
N GLY A 33 43.38 -12.98 0.36
CA GLY A 33 42.41 -13.88 -0.21
C GLY A 33 41.95 -13.52 -1.62
N LYS A 34 42.66 -12.61 -2.33
CA LYS A 34 42.26 -12.13 -3.66
C LYS A 34 43.28 -12.55 -4.74
N LYS A 35 42.77 -12.92 -5.93
CA LYS A 35 43.58 -13.31 -7.10
C LYS A 35 44.43 -12.17 -7.62
N PHE A 36 43.92 -10.93 -7.56
CA PHE A 36 44.63 -9.71 -7.98
C PHE A 36 44.25 -8.55 -7.03
N LEU A 37 45.18 -7.64 -6.83
CA LEU A 37 45.01 -6.48 -5.95
C LEU A 37 44.87 -5.17 -6.74
N SER A 38 45.25 -5.15 -7.99
CA SER A 38 45.18 -3.97 -8.84
C SER A 38 44.67 -4.31 -10.24
N ALA A 39 44.01 -3.34 -10.88
CA ALA A 39 43.52 -3.47 -12.24
C ALA A 39 44.70 -3.68 -13.27
N GLN A 40 45.91 -3.38 -12.87
CA GLN A 40 47.09 -3.60 -13.71
C GLN A 40 47.44 -5.09 -13.83
N GLU A 41 47.12 -5.92 -12.83
CA GLU A 41 47.37 -7.35 -12.82
C GLU A 41 46.41 -8.13 -13.70
N ASP A 42 45.10 -7.73 -13.68
CA ASP A 42 44.03 -8.28 -14.51
C ASP A 42 42.98 -7.19 -14.82
N PRO A 43 43.17 -6.43 -15.92
CA PRO A 43 42.23 -5.36 -16.28
C PRO A 43 40.84 -5.86 -16.60
N VAL A 44 40.71 -7.05 -17.18
CA VAL A 44 39.40 -7.65 -17.54
C VAL A 44 38.66 -8.15 -16.30
N GLY A 45 39.37 -8.88 -15.43
CA GLY A 45 38.84 -9.33 -14.16
C GLY A 45 38.38 -8.16 -13.27
N ALA A 46 39.22 -7.10 -13.18
CA ALA A 46 38.89 -5.90 -12.41
C ALA A 46 37.66 -5.17 -12.95
N ALA A 47 37.48 -5.08 -14.27
CA ALA A 47 36.27 -4.50 -14.88
C ALA A 47 35.02 -5.33 -14.58
N LEU A 48 35.12 -6.66 -14.66
CA LEU A 48 34.00 -7.55 -14.33
C LEU A 48 33.61 -7.51 -12.83
N VAL A 49 34.62 -7.44 -11.94
CA VAL A 49 34.39 -7.24 -10.49
C VAL A 49 33.67 -5.93 -10.23
N LEU A 50 34.07 -4.84 -10.87
CA LEU A 50 33.41 -3.53 -10.72
C LEU A 50 31.96 -3.59 -11.17
N LEU A 51 31.67 -4.15 -12.35
CA LEU A 51 30.32 -4.29 -12.88
C LEU A 51 29.43 -5.13 -11.98
N ASN A 52 29.93 -6.29 -11.49
CA ASN A 52 29.17 -7.13 -10.58
C ASN A 52 28.96 -6.47 -9.21
N SER A 53 29.95 -5.74 -8.69
CA SER A 53 29.84 -4.99 -7.44
C SER A 53 28.80 -3.87 -7.55
N GLN A 54 28.78 -3.17 -8.68
CA GLN A 54 27.76 -2.15 -8.96
C GLN A 54 26.36 -2.77 -9.03
N SER A 55 26.21 -3.91 -9.74
CA SER A 55 24.95 -4.64 -9.83
C SER A 55 24.46 -5.11 -8.46
N LEU A 56 25.36 -5.61 -7.62
CA LEU A 56 25.07 -6.01 -6.24
C LEU A 56 24.61 -4.81 -5.39
N ALA A 57 25.27 -3.65 -5.52
CA ALA A 57 24.91 -2.44 -4.80
C ALA A 57 23.50 -1.92 -5.20
N VAL A 58 23.19 -1.92 -6.51
CA VAL A 58 21.86 -1.55 -7.02
C VAL A 58 20.79 -2.54 -6.55
N ASN A 59 21.08 -3.85 -6.59
CA ASN A 59 20.15 -4.86 -6.10
C ASN A 59 19.89 -4.70 -4.58
N LYS A 60 20.93 -4.37 -3.82
CA LYS A 60 20.77 -4.06 -2.38
C LYS A 60 19.87 -2.85 -2.17
N GLN A 61 20.02 -1.78 -2.94
CA GLN A 61 19.17 -0.60 -2.86
C GLN A 61 17.70 -0.96 -3.14
N TYR A 62 17.44 -1.82 -4.15
CA TYR A 62 16.07 -2.29 -4.40
C TYR A 62 15.52 -3.11 -3.23
N ALA A 63 16.32 -3.99 -2.64
CA ALA A 63 15.92 -4.77 -1.47
C ALA A 63 15.60 -3.86 -0.26
N ASP A 64 16.41 -2.84 0.01
CA ASP A 64 16.18 -1.86 1.07
C ASP A 64 14.88 -1.05 0.80
N ASN A 65 14.62 -0.68 -0.45
CA ASN A 65 13.36 -0.01 -0.87
C ASN A 65 12.15 -0.95 -0.73
N GLN A 66 12.29 -2.23 -1.07
CA GLN A 66 11.23 -3.25 -0.92
C GLN A 66 10.86 -3.42 0.55
N ALA A 67 11.84 -3.49 1.46
CA ALA A 67 11.62 -3.57 2.89
C ALA A 67 10.89 -2.32 3.43
N THR A 68 11.31 -1.14 2.99
CA THR A 68 10.65 0.13 3.33
C THR A 68 9.21 0.16 2.83
N ALA A 69 8.97 -0.21 1.57
CA ALA A 69 7.64 -0.28 0.97
C ALA A 69 6.73 -1.26 1.72
N SER A 70 7.25 -2.44 2.06
CA SER A 70 6.52 -3.46 2.84
C SER A 70 6.12 -2.92 4.20
N SER A 71 7.01 -2.22 4.91
CA SER A 71 6.70 -1.64 6.23
C SER A 71 5.61 -0.58 6.17
N HIS A 72 5.62 0.29 5.15
CA HIS A 72 4.57 1.30 4.95
C HIS A 72 3.22 0.66 4.65
N LEU A 73 3.17 -0.31 3.73
CA LEU A 73 1.94 -0.99 3.35
C LEU A 73 1.37 -1.86 4.49
N GLN A 74 2.20 -2.52 5.30
CA GLN A 74 1.75 -3.26 6.49
C GLN A 74 1.14 -2.33 7.54
N LEU A 75 1.71 -1.14 7.74
CA LEU A 75 1.13 -0.14 8.63
C LEU A 75 -0.22 0.34 8.09
N GLU A 76 -0.30 0.64 6.80
CA GLU A 76 -1.55 1.04 6.13
C GLU A 76 -2.62 -0.05 6.25
N GLU A 77 -2.28 -1.32 5.97
CA GLU A 77 -3.18 -2.47 6.11
C GLU A 77 -3.74 -2.58 7.54
N THR A 78 -2.89 -2.40 8.56
CA THR A 78 -3.31 -2.43 9.97
C THR A 78 -4.30 -1.31 10.28
N GLN A 79 -4.08 -0.10 9.76
CA GLN A 79 -5.01 1.01 9.94
C GLN A 79 -6.34 0.76 9.21
N LEU A 80 -6.29 0.29 7.97
CA LEU A 80 -7.48 -0.07 7.20
C LEU A 80 -8.30 -1.16 7.87
N GLN A 81 -7.66 -2.20 8.45
CA GLN A 81 -8.35 -3.21 9.23
C GLN A 81 -9.06 -2.60 10.43
N SER A 82 -8.41 -1.69 11.16
CA SER A 82 -9.01 -0.99 12.30
C SER A 82 -10.20 -0.11 11.87
N VAL A 83 -10.16 0.47 10.67
CA VAL A 83 -11.28 1.21 10.07
C VAL A 83 -12.45 0.26 9.79
N VAL A 84 -12.21 -0.89 9.18
CA VAL A 84 -13.24 -1.92 8.92
C VAL A 84 -13.90 -2.37 10.23
N ASP A 85 -13.10 -2.70 11.25
CA ASP A 85 -13.60 -3.13 12.55
C ASP A 85 -14.46 -2.05 13.21
N ASN A 86 -14.06 -0.77 13.09
CA ASN A 86 -14.84 0.36 13.61
C ASN A 86 -16.17 0.54 12.85
N ILE A 87 -16.18 0.41 11.52
CA ILE A 87 -17.41 0.46 10.72
C ILE A 87 -18.36 -0.68 11.12
N GLN A 88 -17.86 -1.91 11.29
CA GLN A 88 -18.66 -3.06 11.71
C GLN A 88 -19.27 -2.85 13.10
N TYR A 89 -18.49 -2.29 14.02
CA TYR A 89 -18.99 -1.92 15.34
C TYR A 89 -20.14 -0.90 15.25
N VAL A 90 -19.94 0.17 14.46
CA VAL A 90 -20.96 1.21 14.24
C VAL A 90 -22.23 0.59 13.65
N LEU A 91 -22.13 -0.28 12.63
CA LEU A 91 -23.27 -1.00 12.05
C LEU A 91 -24.02 -1.80 13.12
N GLY A 92 -23.31 -2.51 13.99
CA GLY A 92 -23.91 -3.24 15.12
C GLY A 92 -24.69 -2.32 16.06
N GLN A 93 -24.15 -1.15 16.41
CA GLN A 93 -24.82 -0.16 17.25
C GLN A 93 -26.05 0.45 16.57
N VAL A 94 -25.97 0.73 15.26
CA VAL A 94 -27.10 1.25 14.48
C VAL A 94 -28.26 0.22 14.46
N ILE A 95 -27.96 -1.06 14.21
CA ILE A 95 -28.94 -2.14 14.24
C ILE A 95 -29.61 -2.24 15.63
N ALA A 96 -28.81 -2.21 16.70
CA ALA A 96 -29.29 -2.25 18.06
C ALA A 96 -30.20 -1.05 18.37
N GLY A 97 -29.77 0.16 17.96
CA GLY A 97 -30.51 1.41 18.16
C GLY A 97 -31.86 1.48 17.39
N GLY A 98 -31.99 0.68 16.31
CA GLY A 98 -33.26 0.52 15.56
C GLY A 98 -34.34 -0.25 16.29
N ASN A 99 -34.01 -0.84 17.46
CA ASN A 99 -35.02 -1.52 18.27
C ASN A 99 -36.03 -0.53 18.80
N GLY A 100 -37.29 -0.71 18.40
CA GLY A 100 -38.40 0.15 18.81
C GLY A 100 -38.72 0.17 20.33
N SER A 101 -38.09 -0.74 21.11
CA SER A 101 -38.20 -0.77 22.57
C SER A 101 -37.25 0.19 23.28
N TYR A 102 -36.29 0.79 22.58
CA TYR A 102 -35.33 1.72 23.19
C TYR A 102 -35.96 3.08 23.42
N SER A 103 -35.77 3.61 24.64
CA SER A 103 -36.13 4.99 24.99
C SER A 103 -35.14 5.99 24.32
N ASP A 104 -35.54 7.24 24.26
CA ASP A 104 -34.67 8.33 23.77
C ASP A 104 -33.35 8.42 24.57
N SER A 105 -33.43 8.15 25.92
CA SER A 105 -32.21 8.10 26.72
C SER A 105 -31.21 7.03 26.25
N GLN A 106 -31.70 5.83 25.97
CA GLN A 106 -30.88 4.72 25.47
C GLN A 106 -30.31 5.02 24.05
N ARG A 107 -31.11 5.66 23.19
CA ARG A 107 -30.64 6.12 21.88
C ARG A 107 -29.58 7.21 21.99
N ASN A 108 -29.77 8.15 22.92
CA ASN A 108 -28.72 9.16 23.22
C ASN A 108 -27.42 8.55 23.74
N ASP A 109 -27.49 7.46 24.48
CA ASP A 109 -26.23 6.76 24.91
C ASP A 109 -25.53 6.10 23.71
N ILE A 110 -26.30 5.55 22.74
CA ILE A 110 -25.73 5.10 21.46
C ILE A 110 -25.12 6.27 20.69
N ALA A 111 -25.79 7.44 20.62
CA ALA A 111 -25.24 8.62 19.96
C ALA A 111 -23.90 9.07 20.55
N LYS A 112 -23.76 9.03 21.89
CA LYS A 112 -22.48 9.33 22.57
C LYS A 112 -21.40 8.30 22.26
N ASP A 113 -21.75 7.00 22.19
CA ASP A 113 -20.79 5.95 21.78
C ASP A 113 -20.35 6.15 20.34
N LEU A 114 -21.31 6.43 19.42
CA LEU A 114 -20.98 6.75 18.02
C LEU A 114 -20.09 8.02 17.90
N GLN A 115 -20.26 9.01 18.78
CA GLN A 115 -19.36 10.18 18.82
C GLN A 115 -17.93 9.75 19.17
N GLY A 116 -17.74 8.87 20.16
CA GLY A 116 -16.42 8.32 20.48
C GLY A 116 -15.84 7.51 19.33
N ARG A 117 -16.70 6.78 18.58
CA ARG A 117 -16.28 6.04 17.38
C ARG A 117 -15.89 6.95 16.21
N LEU A 118 -16.55 8.08 16.05
CA LEU A 118 -16.17 9.11 15.08
C LEU A 118 -14.78 9.71 15.41
N GLU A 119 -14.53 10.03 16.68
CA GLU A 119 -13.22 10.53 17.14
C GLU A 119 -12.11 9.50 16.93
N PHE A 120 -12.39 8.22 17.21
CA PHE A 120 -11.48 7.13 16.92
C PHE A 120 -11.21 6.99 15.42
N MET A 121 -12.25 7.07 14.57
CA MET A 121 -12.09 7.06 13.10
C MET A 121 -11.22 8.22 12.61
N LEU A 122 -11.40 9.43 13.17
CA LEU A 122 -10.54 10.58 12.89
C LEU A 122 -9.08 10.32 13.28
N GLY A 123 -8.86 9.66 14.42
CA GLY A 123 -7.53 9.24 14.84
C GLY A 123 -6.88 8.26 13.84
N LEU A 124 -7.63 7.26 13.38
CA LEU A 124 -7.15 6.29 12.38
C LEU A 124 -6.83 6.97 11.04
N SER A 125 -7.71 7.85 10.56
CA SER A 125 -7.52 8.58 9.30
C SER A 125 -6.37 9.60 9.34
N ASN A 126 -5.97 10.03 10.54
CA ASN A 126 -4.83 10.92 10.80
C ASN A 126 -3.60 10.14 11.34
N SER A 127 -3.53 8.84 11.10
CA SER A 127 -2.36 8.05 11.53
C SER A 127 -1.10 8.47 10.77
N ALA A 128 0.02 8.48 11.50
CA ALA A 128 1.34 8.80 10.96
C ALA A 128 2.31 7.62 11.14
N ASP A 129 3.33 7.58 10.31
CA ASP A 129 4.44 6.64 10.43
C ASP A 129 5.43 7.04 11.53
N ALA A 130 6.48 6.25 11.75
CA ALA A 130 7.52 6.51 12.76
C ALA A 130 8.31 7.82 12.51
N ASN A 131 8.24 8.37 11.31
CA ASN A 131 8.89 9.63 10.94
C ASN A 131 7.93 10.83 11.11
N GLY A 132 6.70 10.60 11.57
CA GLY A 132 5.67 11.62 11.72
C GLY A 132 4.99 12.01 10.41
N GLN A 133 5.14 11.22 9.33
CA GLN A 133 4.46 11.46 8.06
C GLN A 133 3.09 10.79 8.08
N TYR A 134 2.04 11.55 7.77
CA TYR A 134 0.69 11.04 7.68
C TYR A 134 0.53 10.05 6.52
N LEU A 135 -0.16 8.94 6.78
CA LEU A 135 -0.33 7.84 5.82
C LEU A 135 -1.25 8.23 4.67
N PHE A 136 -2.35 8.93 4.97
CA PHE A 136 -3.46 9.20 4.05
C PHE A 136 -3.49 10.63 3.50
N SER A 137 -2.36 11.36 3.57
CA SER A 137 -2.27 12.76 3.13
C SER A 137 -1.80 12.93 1.68
N GLY A 138 -1.56 11.84 0.95
CA GLY A 138 -0.98 11.88 -0.40
C GLY A 138 0.49 12.27 -0.38
N TYR A 139 0.88 13.28 -1.17
CA TYR A 139 2.25 13.82 -1.17
C TYR A 139 2.51 14.79 -0.01
N GLN A 140 1.46 15.29 0.66
CA GLN A 140 1.55 16.26 1.75
C GLN A 140 1.76 15.58 3.12
N GLY A 141 2.74 14.67 3.22
CA GLY A 141 2.97 13.84 4.40
C GLY A 141 3.14 14.60 5.73
N ASN A 142 3.45 15.88 5.71
CA ASN A 142 3.61 16.71 6.91
C ASN A 142 2.32 17.44 7.34
N GLU A 143 1.27 17.40 6.51
CA GLU A 143 -0.01 18.05 6.79
C GLU A 143 -1.03 17.05 7.30
N GLN A 144 -1.75 17.41 8.38
CA GLN A 144 -2.82 16.58 8.92
C GLN A 144 -3.96 16.46 7.89
N PRO A 145 -4.26 15.23 7.38
CA PRO A 145 -5.17 15.09 6.26
C PRO A 145 -6.63 15.38 6.60
N PHE A 146 -7.11 15.09 7.80
CA PHE A 146 -8.49 15.29 8.20
C PHE A 146 -8.62 16.26 9.34
N GLN A 147 -9.29 17.38 9.07
CA GLN A 147 -9.44 18.49 10.02
C GLN A 147 -10.91 18.73 10.33
N VAL A 148 -11.25 18.78 11.62
CA VAL A 148 -12.58 19.15 12.09
C VAL A 148 -12.77 20.65 11.95
N GLN A 149 -13.81 21.07 11.26
CA GLN A 149 -14.18 22.47 11.08
C GLN A 149 -15.05 22.97 12.25
N ALA A 150 -15.24 24.29 12.34
CA ALA A 150 -16.03 24.91 13.43
C ALA A 150 -17.52 24.49 13.44
N ASP A 151 -18.05 24.05 12.28
CA ASP A 151 -19.40 23.49 12.15
C ASP A 151 -19.48 22.00 12.48
N GLY A 152 -18.37 21.41 12.89
CA GLY A 152 -18.24 19.97 13.18
C GLY A 152 -17.94 19.11 11.96
N SER A 153 -18.07 19.62 10.73
CA SER A 153 -17.75 18.86 9.51
C SER A 153 -16.26 18.49 9.45
N VAL A 154 -15.94 17.40 8.73
CA VAL A 154 -14.56 16.93 8.54
C VAL A 154 -14.14 17.25 7.12
N LYS A 155 -13.09 18.07 6.99
CA LYS A 155 -12.50 18.44 5.70
C LYS A 155 -11.23 17.67 5.44
N TYR A 156 -11.08 17.15 4.23
CA TYR A 156 -9.82 16.60 3.74
C TYR A 156 -8.91 17.73 3.24
N ALA A 157 -7.71 17.82 3.81
CA ALA A 157 -6.69 18.82 3.51
C ALA A 157 -5.46 18.23 2.76
N GLY A 158 -5.42 16.91 2.56
CA GLY A 158 -4.39 16.24 1.76
C GLY A 158 -4.62 16.36 0.25
N ASP A 159 -3.78 15.70 -0.52
CA ASP A 159 -3.92 15.58 -1.99
C ASP A 159 -4.19 14.12 -2.44
N ASP A 160 -4.43 13.93 -3.73
CA ASP A 160 -4.77 12.62 -4.31
C ASP A 160 -3.51 11.84 -4.80
N GLY A 161 -2.33 12.28 -4.40
CA GLY A 161 -1.06 11.67 -4.77
C GLY A 161 -0.80 10.33 -4.11
N GLN A 162 -0.08 9.45 -4.82
CA GLN A 162 0.45 8.20 -4.28
C GLN A 162 1.97 8.25 -4.28
N ARG A 163 2.58 8.14 -3.11
CA ARG A 163 4.04 8.02 -3.00
C ARG A 163 4.48 6.69 -3.57
N ARG A 164 5.54 6.69 -4.40
CA ARG A 164 6.05 5.49 -5.05
C ARG A 164 7.52 5.27 -4.74
N LEU A 165 7.91 4.01 -4.53
CA LEU A 165 9.30 3.60 -4.36
C LEU A 165 9.73 2.72 -5.53
N GLN A 166 10.99 2.93 -5.97
CA GLN A 166 11.63 2.10 -6.98
C GLN A 166 12.07 0.78 -6.33
N VAL A 167 11.42 -0.32 -6.68
CA VAL A 167 11.62 -1.66 -6.10
C VAL A 167 12.29 -2.65 -7.05
N GLY A 168 12.61 -2.20 -8.25
CA GLY A 168 13.29 -2.97 -9.30
C GLY A 168 13.73 -2.06 -10.44
N SER A 169 14.47 -2.56 -11.42
CA SER A 169 15.05 -1.76 -12.52
C SER A 169 14.02 -0.96 -13.32
N SER A 170 12.81 -1.50 -13.48
CA SER A 170 11.70 -0.88 -14.21
C SER A 170 10.39 -0.86 -13.40
N ARG A 171 10.43 -1.19 -12.10
CA ARG A 171 9.23 -1.33 -11.26
C ARG A 171 9.22 -0.34 -10.12
N GLN A 172 8.10 0.38 -10.01
CA GLN A 172 7.75 1.24 -8.88
C GLN A 172 6.44 0.76 -8.27
N VAL A 173 6.39 0.68 -6.94
CA VAL A 173 5.20 0.31 -6.17
C VAL A 173 4.72 1.52 -5.38
N ALA A 174 3.40 1.76 -5.38
CA ALA A 174 2.78 2.76 -4.53
C ALA A 174 2.83 2.29 -3.06
N VAL A 175 3.25 3.17 -2.16
CA VAL A 175 3.44 2.90 -0.72
C VAL A 175 2.51 3.72 0.17
N SER A 176 1.53 4.40 -0.44
CA SER A 176 0.45 5.09 0.26
C SER A 176 -0.76 5.21 -0.67
N ASP A 177 -1.95 5.29 -0.11
CA ASP A 177 -3.20 5.59 -0.81
C ASP A 177 -3.79 6.91 -0.31
N SER A 178 -4.58 7.60 -1.16
CA SER A 178 -5.19 8.88 -0.80
C SER A 178 -6.32 8.68 0.21
N GLY A 179 -6.30 9.47 1.29
CA GLY A 179 -7.39 9.50 2.25
C GLY A 179 -8.71 9.95 1.64
N ARG A 180 -8.68 10.73 0.55
CA ARG A 180 -9.89 11.12 -0.18
C ARG A 180 -10.59 9.88 -0.75
N ASP A 181 -9.87 8.99 -1.39
CA ASP A 181 -10.44 7.80 -2.03
C ASP A 181 -10.97 6.80 -0.99
N ILE A 182 -10.33 6.74 0.18
CA ILE A 182 -10.72 5.81 1.25
C ILE A 182 -11.92 6.33 2.05
N PHE A 183 -11.88 7.60 2.51
CA PHE A 183 -12.81 8.12 3.53
C PHE A 183 -13.81 9.14 3.00
N VAL A 184 -13.57 9.78 1.84
CA VAL A 184 -14.40 10.88 1.31
C VAL A 184 -15.24 10.44 0.12
N ASN A 185 -14.66 9.71 -0.81
CA ASN A 185 -15.29 9.33 -2.08
C ASN A 185 -16.00 7.98 -2.00
N ALA A 186 -16.51 7.58 -0.82
CA ALA A 186 -17.28 6.34 -0.70
C ALA A 186 -18.60 6.48 -1.49
N PRO A 187 -18.96 5.53 -2.39
CA PRO A 187 -20.21 5.55 -3.10
C PRO A 187 -21.39 5.48 -2.12
N ILE A 188 -22.52 6.13 -2.43
CA ILE A 188 -23.72 6.09 -1.60
C ILE A 188 -24.74 5.05 -2.07
N GLY A 189 -25.67 4.68 -1.16
CA GLY A 189 -26.79 3.79 -1.43
C GLY A 189 -26.37 2.38 -1.81
N ASN A 190 -26.90 1.84 -2.90
CA ASN A 190 -26.53 0.50 -3.40
C ASN A 190 -25.38 0.52 -4.43
N GLY A 191 -24.70 1.68 -4.61
CA GLY A 191 -23.65 1.89 -5.60
C GLY A 191 -24.15 2.31 -6.98
N SER A 192 -25.46 2.19 -7.27
CA SER A 192 -26.09 2.70 -8.49
C SER A 192 -26.97 3.91 -8.18
N PHE A 193 -27.69 3.86 -7.08
CA PHE A 193 -28.50 4.96 -6.55
C PHE A 193 -28.61 4.91 -5.03
N GLY A 194 -28.87 6.05 -4.42
CA GLY A 194 -29.21 6.20 -3.01
C GLY A 194 -30.67 6.59 -2.83
N LEU A 195 -31.31 6.07 -1.77
CA LEU A 195 -32.68 6.38 -1.38
C LEU A 195 -32.69 7.23 -0.12
N SER A 196 -33.53 8.23 -0.06
CA SER A 196 -33.71 9.04 1.15
C SER A 196 -35.15 9.55 1.31
N ALA A 197 -35.57 9.80 2.55
CA ALA A 197 -36.79 10.45 2.89
C ALA A 197 -36.58 11.93 3.20
N ALA A 198 -37.52 12.79 2.86
CA ALA A 198 -37.47 14.19 3.26
C ALA A 198 -37.59 14.34 4.78
N SER A 199 -36.80 15.22 5.37
CA SER A 199 -36.87 15.50 6.83
C SER A 199 -38.17 16.17 7.28
N THR A 200 -38.97 16.64 6.34
CA THR A 200 -40.25 17.28 6.56
C THR A 200 -41.43 16.31 6.53
N ASN A 201 -41.17 15.00 6.31
CA ASN A 201 -42.21 14.00 6.30
C ASN A 201 -42.95 13.92 7.64
N THR A 202 -44.29 13.84 7.59
CA THR A 202 -45.17 13.81 8.75
C THR A 202 -45.88 12.46 8.91
N GLY A 203 -45.84 11.60 7.91
CA GLY A 203 -46.36 10.24 7.95
C GLY A 203 -45.33 9.24 8.53
N THR A 204 -45.72 7.98 8.57
CA THR A 204 -44.91 6.88 9.07
C THR A 204 -44.22 6.07 7.94
N GLY A 205 -44.11 6.65 6.75
CA GLY A 205 -43.48 6.02 5.61
C GLY A 205 -41.99 5.78 5.85
N VAL A 206 -41.55 4.52 5.72
CA VAL A 206 -40.15 4.13 5.84
C VAL A 206 -39.69 3.52 4.52
N ILE A 207 -38.67 4.17 3.93
CA ILE A 207 -38.07 3.69 2.67
C ILE A 207 -37.08 2.55 2.96
N GLY A 208 -37.21 1.46 2.20
CA GLY A 208 -36.31 0.32 2.25
C GLY A 208 -35.21 0.46 1.21
N SER A 209 -34.25 -0.47 1.24
CA SER A 209 -33.21 -0.59 0.20
C SER A 209 -33.85 -0.92 -1.15
N GLY A 210 -33.21 -0.48 -2.23
CA GLY A 210 -33.62 -0.74 -3.60
C GLY A 210 -32.57 -1.49 -4.39
N SER A 211 -32.96 -1.97 -5.59
CA SER A 211 -32.04 -2.62 -6.52
C SER A 211 -32.32 -2.22 -7.97
N VAL A 212 -31.27 -2.25 -8.80
CA VAL A 212 -31.41 -2.16 -10.25
C VAL A 212 -31.86 -3.52 -10.77
N VAL A 213 -33.06 -3.56 -11.39
CA VAL A 213 -33.62 -4.78 -11.97
C VAL A 213 -33.40 -4.87 -13.47
N ASP A 214 -33.24 -3.73 -14.14
CA ASP A 214 -32.90 -3.64 -15.54
C ASP A 214 -31.88 -2.50 -15.74
N PRO A 215 -30.57 -2.83 -15.84
CA PRO A 215 -29.52 -1.84 -16.06
C PRO A 215 -29.63 -1.09 -17.39
N THR A 216 -30.34 -1.67 -18.39
CA THR A 216 -30.50 -1.04 -19.71
C THR A 216 -31.57 0.05 -19.71
N SER A 217 -32.53 -0.05 -18.81
CA SER A 217 -33.62 0.94 -18.63
C SER A 217 -33.27 2.00 -17.56
N TRP A 218 -32.23 1.80 -16.75
CA TRP A 218 -31.80 2.73 -15.72
C TRP A 218 -30.96 3.87 -16.33
N PRO A 219 -31.47 5.14 -16.40
CA PRO A 219 -30.73 6.24 -17.06
C PRO A 219 -29.73 6.94 -16.12
N GLY A 220 -29.67 6.60 -14.83
CA GLY A 220 -28.82 7.29 -13.86
C GLY A 220 -29.33 8.70 -13.48
N HIS A 221 -30.65 8.95 -13.56
CA HIS A 221 -31.26 10.21 -13.19
C HIS A 221 -31.68 10.25 -11.73
N ASP A 222 -31.90 11.46 -11.22
CA ASP A 222 -32.53 11.71 -9.93
C ASP A 222 -34.03 11.71 -10.07
N TYR A 223 -34.74 11.10 -9.09
CA TYR A 223 -36.21 11.06 -9.07
C TYR A 223 -36.76 11.56 -7.75
N ALA A 224 -37.83 12.33 -7.82
CA ALA A 224 -38.61 12.76 -6.68
C ALA A 224 -39.93 11.97 -6.63
N ILE A 225 -40.25 11.41 -5.49
CA ILE A 225 -41.50 10.70 -5.20
C ILE A 225 -42.28 11.54 -4.18
N ALA A 226 -43.42 12.05 -4.55
CA ALA A 226 -44.23 12.91 -3.70
C ALA A 226 -45.64 12.29 -3.47
N PHE A 227 -46.01 12.10 -2.20
CA PHE A 227 -47.31 11.57 -1.83
C PHE A 227 -48.38 12.65 -1.91
N THR A 228 -49.38 12.44 -2.75
CA THR A 228 -50.56 13.31 -2.90
C THR A 228 -51.70 12.92 -1.97
N SER A 229 -51.69 11.66 -1.51
CA SER A 229 -52.58 11.14 -0.47
C SER A 229 -51.87 9.99 0.26
N SER A 230 -52.52 9.37 1.24
CA SER A 230 -51.98 8.17 1.91
C SER A 230 -51.92 6.94 0.99
N THR A 231 -52.55 6.99 -0.19
CA THR A 231 -52.69 5.87 -1.14
C THR A 231 -52.16 6.20 -2.53
N ASP A 232 -51.79 7.44 -2.80
CA ASP A 232 -51.36 7.86 -4.13
C ASP A 232 -50.08 8.71 -4.07
N TYR A 233 -49.22 8.51 -5.02
CA TYR A 233 -47.96 9.27 -5.16
C TYR A 233 -47.70 9.62 -6.63
N THR A 234 -46.92 10.66 -6.84
CA THR A 234 -46.37 11.05 -8.15
C THR A 234 -44.87 10.81 -8.20
N VAL A 235 -44.38 10.47 -9.38
CA VAL A 235 -42.94 10.37 -9.65
C VAL A 235 -42.56 11.39 -10.68
N THR A 236 -41.52 12.16 -10.37
CA THR A 236 -40.95 13.16 -11.28
C THR A 236 -39.45 12.87 -11.46
N ASP A 237 -39.00 12.80 -12.67
CA ASP A 237 -37.57 12.82 -13.03
C ASP A 237 -37.07 14.23 -12.70
N ALA A 238 -36.30 14.35 -11.62
CA ALA A 238 -35.78 15.63 -11.14
C ALA A 238 -34.64 16.17 -12.03
N THR A 239 -33.98 15.28 -12.79
CA THR A 239 -32.91 15.66 -13.74
C THR A 239 -33.49 16.34 -14.98
N THR A 240 -34.60 15.80 -15.50
CA THR A 240 -35.24 16.32 -16.73
C THR A 240 -36.45 17.22 -16.48
N GLY A 241 -36.96 17.20 -15.25
CA GLY A 241 -38.23 17.87 -14.89
C GLY A 241 -39.48 17.15 -15.40
N THR A 242 -39.36 15.93 -15.94
CA THR A 242 -40.48 15.20 -16.57
C THR A 242 -41.27 14.41 -15.52
N SER A 243 -42.58 14.58 -15.50
CA SER A 243 -43.45 13.73 -14.67
C SER A 243 -43.65 12.36 -15.32
N LEU A 244 -43.45 11.30 -14.55
CA LEU A 244 -43.71 9.92 -14.96
C LEU A 244 -45.17 9.51 -14.70
N GLY A 245 -45.95 10.36 -13.99
CA GLY A 245 -47.37 10.16 -13.71
C GLY A 245 -47.69 9.93 -12.22
N SER A 246 -48.93 9.52 -11.98
CA SER A 246 -49.45 9.19 -10.65
C SER A 246 -49.63 7.69 -10.52
N PHE A 247 -49.32 7.15 -9.35
CA PHE A 247 -49.37 5.72 -9.05
C PHE A 247 -50.02 5.48 -7.72
N THR A 248 -50.64 4.31 -7.57
CA THR A 248 -51.28 3.90 -6.32
C THR A 248 -50.23 3.22 -5.42
N TYR A 249 -50.26 3.59 -4.15
CA TYR A 249 -49.37 3.06 -3.12
C TYR A 249 -50.03 1.92 -2.35
N THR A 250 -49.27 0.85 -2.15
CA THR A 250 -49.60 -0.23 -1.20
C THR A 250 -48.37 -0.49 -0.34
N ALA A 251 -48.54 -0.43 0.98
CA ALA A 251 -47.41 -0.56 1.93
C ALA A 251 -46.61 -1.85 1.72
N GLY A 252 -45.27 -1.73 1.63
CA GLY A 252 -44.37 -2.85 1.48
C GLY A 252 -44.31 -3.48 0.08
N THR A 253 -45.18 -3.03 -0.86
CA THR A 253 -45.12 -3.47 -2.26
C THR A 253 -43.97 -2.76 -2.98
N GLY A 254 -43.25 -3.48 -3.86
CA GLY A 254 -42.19 -2.91 -4.66
C GLY A 254 -42.69 -1.81 -5.59
N ILE A 255 -42.10 -0.65 -5.50
CA ILE A 255 -42.30 0.51 -6.40
C ILE A 255 -41.41 0.30 -7.62
N THR A 256 -42.04 0.18 -8.80
CA THR A 256 -41.39 0.00 -10.11
C THR A 256 -41.70 1.16 -11.06
N ALA A 257 -42.20 2.26 -10.53
CA ALA A 257 -42.53 3.46 -11.30
C ALA A 257 -41.31 4.20 -11.87
N VAL A 258 -40.16 3.95 -11.30
CA VAL A 258 -38.89 4.48 -11.82
C VAL A 258 -38.26 3.46 -12.77
N PRO A 259 -37.87 3.85 -14.00
CA PRO A 259 -37.34 2.92 -14.99
C PRO A 259 -36.11 2.15 -14.50
N GLY A 260 -36.13 0.83 -14.66
CA GLY A 260 -34.99 -0.05 -14.39
C GLY A 260 -34.68 -0.33 -12.93
N VAL A 261 -35.44 0.23 -11.97
CA VAL A 261 -35.17 0.06 -10.54
C VAL A 261 -36.43 -0.37 -9.77
N THR A 262 -36.21 -1.03 -8.65
CA THR A 262 -37.27 -1.34 -7.68
C THR A 262 -36.80 -0.98 -6.28
N PHE A 263 -37.76 -0.47 -5.47
CA PHE A 263 -37.55 -0.21 -4.04
C PHE A 263 -38.92 -0.30 -3.34
N SER A 264 -38.97 -0.27 -2.02
CA SER A 264 -40.20 -0.34 -1.27
C SER A 264 -40.30 0.80 -0.26
N ILE A 265 -41.52 1.21 0.01
CA ILE A 265 -41.86 2.06 1.14
C ILE A 265 -42.81 1.26 2.02
N SER A 266 -42.57 1.19 3.31
CA SER A 266 -43.47 0.57 4.30
C SER A 266 -44.12 1.64 5.14
N GLY A 267 -45.13 1.26 5.93
CA GLY A 267 -45.88 2.21 6.79
C GLY A 267 -46.95 3.00 6.03
N SER A 268 -47.30 4.16 6.54
CA SER A 268 -48.40 5.01 6.05
C SER A 268 -47.84 6.43 5.80
N PRO A 269 -47.38 6.72 4.59
CA PRO A 269 -47.03 8.09 4.24
C PRO A 269 -48.22 9.04 4.34
N ALA A 270 -47.97 10.30 4.64
CA ALA A 270 -49.01 11.35 4.68
C ALA A 270 -48.96 12.17 3.37
N THR A 271 -50.04 12.91 3.14
CA THR A 271 -50.09 13.90 2.05
C THR A 271 -48.98 14.93 2.23
N GLY A 272 -48.16 15.13 1.21
CA GLY A 272 -47.02 16.03 1.23
C GLY A 272 -45.69 15.36 1.60
N ASP A 273 -45.67 14.09 2.01
CA ASP A 273 -44.46 13.35 2.25
C ASP A 273 -43.68 13.14 0.95
N GLY A 274 -42.37 13.32 1.05
CA GLY A 274 -41.45 13.19 -0.07
C GLY A 274 -40.38 12.15 0.18
N PHE A 275 -40.05 11.41 -0.88
CA PHE A 275 -38.89 10.52 -0.93
C PHE A 275 -38.08 10.83 -2.19
N SER A 276 -36.79 10.59 -2.16
CA SER A 276 -35.95 10.80 -3.33
C SER A 276 -35.09 9.56 -3.62
N LEU A 277 -34.93 9.33 -4.91
CA LEU A 277 -33.94 8.42 -5.46
C LEU A 277 -32.92 9.27 -6.22
N LYS A 278 -31.69 9.21 -5.82
CA LYS A 278 -30.60 9.95 -6.48
C LYS A 278 -29.59 8.99 -7.06
N ALA A 279 -29.09 9.28 -8.27
CA ALA A 279 -27.96 8.55 -8.82
C ALA A 279 -26.81 8.53 -7.81
N SER A 280 -26.09 7.41 -7.72
CA SER A 280 -25.03 7.27 -6.71
C SER A 280 -23.93 8.32 -6.93
N GLY A 281 -23.77 9.17 -5.94
CA GLY A 281 -22.64 10.08 -5.78
C GLY A 281 -21.66 9.51 -4.76
N SER A 282 -20.92 10.40 -4.11
CA SER A 282 -20.04 10.05 -2.99
C SER A 282 -20.43 10.79 -1.73
N GLN A 283 -20.24 10.13 -0.58
CA GLN A 283 -20.40 10.72 0.73
C GLN A 283 -19.22 10.34 1.63
N SER A 284 -18.75 11.31 2.40
CA SER A 284 -17.71 11.07 3.39
C SER A 284 -18.23 10.14 4.50
N LEU A 285 -17.41 9.16 4.88
CA LEU A 285 -17.66 8.28 6.02
C LEU A 285 -17.92 9.07 7.31
N PHE A 286 -17.24 10.20 7.48
CA PHE A 286 -17.47 11.09 8.63
C PHE A 286 -18.86 11.71 8.62
N THR A 287 -19.34 12.15 7.45
CA THR A 287 -20.69 12.68 7.26
C THR A 287 -21.74 11.60 7.57
N THR A 288 -21.54 10.38 7.10
CA THR A 288 -22.41 9.24 7.41
C THR A 288 -22.51 9.01 8.92
N MET A 289 -21.39 8.99 9.64
CA MET A 289 -21.39 8.85 11.09
C MET A 289 -22.05 10.03 11.79
N GLN A 290 -21.83 11.27 11.34
CA GLN A 290 -22.45 12.46 11.90
C GLN A 290 -23.99 12.46 11.73
N ASN A 291 -24.48 12.02 10.57
CA ASN A 291 -25.90 11.88 10.32
C ASN A 291 -26.55 10.87 11.28
N LEU A 292 -25.90 9.75 11.54
CA LEU A 292 -26.35 8.75 12.51
C LEU A 292 -26.36 9.32 13.94
N ILE A 293 -25.29 9.98 14.36
CA ILE A 293 -25.21 10.62 15.67
C ILE A 293 -26.36 11.61 15.86
N LYS A 294 -26.60 12.47 14.87
CA LYS A 294 -27.71 13.43 14.88
C LYS A 294 -29.07 12.74 14.96
N ALA A 295 -29.29 11.68 14.19
CA ALA A 295 -30.53 10.93 14.17
C ALA A 295 -30.82 10.28 15.53
N PHE A 296 -29.84 9.62 16.15
CA PHE A 296 -29.99 9.01 17.48
C PHE A 296 -30.12 10.02 18.63
N SER A 297 -29.64 11.25 18.44
CA SER A 297 -29.79 12.35 19.41
C SER A 297 -31.17 13.03 19.34
N SER A 298 -31.98 12.72 18.30
CA SER A 298 -33.29 13.30 18.11
C SER A 298 -34.36 12.52 18.93
N SER A 299 -35.30 13.23 19.55
CA SER A 299 -36.38 12.58 20.29
C SER A 299 -37.35 11.92 19.33
N THR A 300 -37.83 10.73 19.70
CA THR A 300 -38.87 9.97 19.00
C THR A 300 -40.03 9.57 19.91
N ASP A 301 -39.92 9.88 21.21
CA ASP A 301 -40.90 9.46 22.23
C ASP A 301 -42.29 10.02 21.93
N GLY A 302 -43.24 9.10 21.71
CA GLY A 302 -44.66 9.46 21.45
C GLY A 302 -44.91 10.00 20.03
N ASP A 303 -43.90 10.10 19.16
CA ASP A 303 -44.06 10.58 17.79
C ASP A 303 -43.71 9.48 16.75
N PRO A 304 -44.75 8.83 16.15
CA PRO A 304 -44.52 7.81 15.13
C PRO A 304 -43.82 8.33 13.86
N ALA A 305 -44.00 9.61 13.49
CA ALA A 305 -43.33 10.21 12.34
C ALA A 305 -41.85 10.43 12.63
N ALA A 306 -41.46 10.91 13.81
CA ALA A 306 -40.10 11.02 14.25
C ALA A 306 -39.40 9.64 14.31
N ALA A 307 -40.11 8.60 14.78
CA ALA A 307 -39.61 7.23 14.76
C ALA A 307 -39.41 6.69 13.34
N ALA A 308 -40.27 7.03 12.39
CA ALA A 308 -40.12 6.68 10.97
C ALA A 308 -38.95 7.46 10.34
N SER A 309 -38.76 8.74 10.67
CA SER A 309 -37.64 9.57 10.24
C SER A 309 -36.31 8.97 10.71
N LEU A 310 -36.21 8.57 11.98
CA LEU A 310 -35.03 7.87 12.52
C LEU A 310 -34.72 6.61 11.69
N ARG A 311 -35.69 5.76 11.43
CA ARG A 311 -35.54 4.53 10.63
C ARG A 311 -35.10 4.83 9.20
N ASN A 312 -35.62 5.89 8.59
CA ASN A 312 -35.20 6.32 7.25
C ASN A 312 -33.72 6.70 7.22
N VAL A 313 -33.26 7.52 8.18
CA VAL A 313 -31.86 7.88 8.27
C VAL A 313 -31.00 6.65 8.52
N MET A 314 -31.41 5.77 9.45
CA MET A 314 -30.65 4.54 9.71
C MET A 314 -30.53 3.66 8.46
N ASN A 315 -31.59 3.42 7.71
CA ASN A 315 -31.56 2.61 6.49
C ASN A 315 -30.58 3.23 5.46
N THR A 316 -30.72 4.53 5.19
CA THR A 316 -29.87 5.25 4.24
C THR A 316 -28.40 5.21 4.66
N GLU A 317 -28.10 5.49 5.93
CA GLU A 317 -26.71 5.58 6.38
C GLU A 317 -26.09 4.20 6.64
N MET A 318 -26.88 3.15 6.90
CA MET A 318 -26.40 1.77 6.90
C MET A 318 -25.96 1.32 5.51
N ASP A 319 -26.73 1.65 4.46
CA ASP A 319 -26.33 1.38 3.08
C ASP A 319 -25.01 2.13 2.75
N ASN A 320 -24.91 3.40 3.15
CA ASN A 320 -23.71 4.21 2.97
C ASN A 320 -22.48 3.64 3.74
N LEU A 321 -22.66 3.17 5.00
CA LEU A 321 -21.60 2.52 5.78
C LEU A 321 -21.14 1.21 5.13
N ASN A 322 -22.07 0.40 4.62
CA ASN A 322 -21.72 -0.83 3.91
C ASN A 322 -20.89 -0.53 2.66
N ARG A 323 -21.26 0.51 1.89
CA ARG A 323 -20.47 0.94 0.73
C ARG A 323 -19.10 1.50 1.11
N ALA A 324 -19.03 2.29 2.19
CA ALA A 324 -17.76 2.78 2.71
C ALA A 324 -16.85 1.61 3.14
N MET A 325 -17.43 0.60 3.79
CA MET A 325 -16.68 -0.62 4.16
C MET A 325 -16.18 -1.38 2.93
N GLU A 326 -17.03 -1.57 1.91
CA GLU A 326 -16.62 -2.21 0.64
C GLU A 326 -15.49 -1.42 -0.06
N ASN A 327 -15.56 -0.09 -0.02
CA ASN A 327 -14.51 0.79 -0.55
C ASN A 327 -13.18 0.57 0.18
N VAL A 328 -13.19 0.57 1.52
CA VAL A 328 -12.01 0.31 2.34
C VAL A 328 -11.45 -1.08 2.07
N LEU A 329 -12.31 -2.12 2.00
CA LEU A 329 -11.89 -3.49 1.67
C LEU A 329 -11.26 -3.57 0.28
N SER A 330 -11.75 -2.83 -0.71
CA SER A 330 -11.15 -2.76 -2.05
C SER A 330 -9.74 -2.20 -2.03
N VAL A 331 -9.51 -1.15 -1.23
CA VAL A 331 -8.17 -0.59 -1.02
C VAL A 331 -7.27 -1.60 -0.29
N GLN A 332 -7.80 -2.27 0.74
CA GLN A 332 -7.07 -3.31 1.48
C GLN A 332 -6.64 -4.47 0.58
N VAL A 333 -7.49 -4.92 -0.34
CA VAL A 333 -7.12 -5.92 -1.36
C VAL A 333 -5.99 -5.42 -2.26
N SER A 334 -6.02 -4.14 -2.66
CA SER A 334 -4.94 -3.52 -3.44
C SER A 334 -3.62 -3.46 -2.66
N VAL A 335 -3.66 -3.10 -1.36
CA VAL A 335 -2.50 -3.12 -0.45
C VAL A 335 -1.94 -4.53 -0.34
N GLY A 336 -2.79 -5.53 -0.08
CA GLY A 336 -2.41 -6.95 0.00
C GLY A 336 -1.77 -7.47 -1.30
N SER A 337 -2.28 -7.07 -2.45
CA SER A 337 -1.68 -7.42 -3.75
C SER A 337 -0.27 -6.83 -3.92
N ARG A 338 -0.07 -5.58 -3.49
CA ARG A 338 1.26 -4.93 -3.50
C ARG A 338 2.24 -5.60 -2.52
N LEU A 339 1.77 -6.03 -1.34
CA LEU A 339 2.59 -6.79 -0.39
C LEU A 339 3.05 -8.13 -0.97
N ASN A 340 2.16 -8.89 -1.62
CA ASN A 340 2.50 -10.14 -2.29
C ASN A 340 3.50 -9.92 -3.45
N GLU A 341 3.36 -8.82 -4.19
CA GLU A 341 4.32 -8.43 -5.22
C GLU A 341 5.70 -8.16 -4.62
N LEU A 342 5.77 -7.41 -3.50
CA LEU A 342 7.03 -7.10 -2.82
C LEU A 342 7.70 -8.35 -2.28
N GLU A 343 6.97 -9.33 -1.74
CA GLU A 343 7.49 -10.62 -1.29
C GLU A 343 8.13 -11.40 -2.46
N SER A 344 7.45 -11.45 -3.60
CA SER A 344 7.98 -12.06 -4.82
C SER A 344 9.25 -11.37 -5.32
N LEU A 345 9.26 -10.04 -5.35
CA LEU A 345 10.44 -9.25 -5.74
C LEU A 345 11.60 -9.42 -4.74
N GLY A 346 11.29 -9.54 -3.45
CA GLY A 346 12.26 -9.82 -2.40
C GLY A 346 12.98 -11.16 -2.63
N SER A 347 12.22 -12.20 -2.96
CA SER A 347 12.77 -13.52 -3.28
C SER A 347 13.70 -13.46 -4.51
N VAL A 348 13.33 -12.72 -5.56
CA VAL A 348 14.16 -12.51 -6.75
C VAL A 348 15.42 -11.72 -6.40
N SER A 349 15.31 -10.66 -5.58
CA SER A 349 16.45 -9.85 -5.15
C SER A 349 17.46 -10.66 -4.35
N GLU A 350 17.02 -11.57 -3.48
CA GLU A 350 17.89 -12.45 -2.70
C GLU A 350 18.60 -13.48 -3.60
N ALA A 351 17.90 -14.06 -4.58
CA ALA A 351 18.52 -14.97 -5.57
C ALA A 351 19.58 -14.25 -6.43
N LEU A 352 19.31 -13.01 -6.88
CA LEU A 352 20.27 -12.18 -7.61
C LEU A 352 21.47 -11.81 -6.75
N LYS A 353 21.26 -11.47 -5.48
CA LYS A 353 22.34 -11.19 -4.53
C LYS A 353 23.29 -12.37 -4.40
N LEU A 354 22.76 -13.58 -4.21
CA LEU A 354 23.56 -14.80 -4.15
C LEU A 354 24.34 -15.02 -5.44
N GLN A 355 23.69 -14.83 -6.60
CA GLN A 355 24.34 -14.96 -7.90
C GLN A 355 25.50 -13.96 -8.07
N TYR A 356 25.31 -12.68 -7.72
CA TYR A 356 26.36 -11.66 -7.80
C TYR A 356 27.50 -11.95 -6.81
N GLN A 357 27.19 -12.41 -5.59
CA GLN A 357 28.21 -12.78 -4.61
C GLN A 357 29.04 -13.98 -5.08
N THR A 358 28.40 -15.02 -5.62
CA THR A 358 29.10 -16.17 -6.20
C THR A 358 30.02 -15.73 -7.35
N ARG A 359 29.52 -14.90 -8.28
CA ARG A 359 30.33 -14.37 -9.38
C ARG A 359 31.51 -13.53 -8.89
N LEU A 360 31.31 -12.70 -7.87
CA LEU A 360 32.39 -11.92 -7.27
C LEU A 360 33.45 -12.83 -6.64
N SER A 361 33.03 -13.87 -5.93
CA SER A 361 33.92 -14.88 -5.36
C SER A 361 34.74 -15.58 -6.47
N ASP A 362 34.07 -16.06 -7.52
CA ASP A 362 34.73 -16.72 -8.65
C ASP A 362 35.76 -15.82 -9.36
N LEU A 363 35.46 -14.52 -9.46
CA LEU A 363 36.34 -13.56 -10.14
C LEU A 363 37.54 -13.13 -9.29
N GLN A 364 37.34 -12.85 -8.01
CA GLN A 364 38.34 -12.18 -7.18
C GLN A 364 38.94 -13.04 -6.07
N ASP A 365 38.25 -14.09 -5.58
CA ASP A 365 38.73 -14.87 -4.45
C ASP A 365 39.73 -15.93 -4.92
N VAL A 366 40.75 -16.16 -4.10
CA VAL A 366 41.81 -17.10 -4.39
C VAL A 366 41.43 -18.53 -3.99
N ASP A 367 41.87 -19.51 -4.81
CA ASP A 367 41.90 -20.89 -4.35
C ASP A 367 43.11 -21.10 -3.46
N TYR A 368 42.90 -21.18 -2.16
CA TYR A 368 43.93 -21.33 -1.16
C TYR A 368 44.78 -22.60 -1.37
N ALA A 369 44.15 -23.71 -1.79
CA ALA A 369 44.86 -24.96 -1.98
C ALA A 369 45.91 -24.87 -3.14
N ASP A 370 45.49 -24.27 -4.24
CA ASP A 370 46.38 -24.03 -5.39
C ASP A 370 47.47 -23.02 -5.04
N VAL A 371 47.11 -21.89 -4.43
CA VAL A 371 48.12 -20.84 -4.12
C VAL A 371 49.11 -21.27 -3.06
N ILE A 372 48.71 -22.02 -2.02
CA ILE A 372 49.60 -22.60 -1.03
C ILE A 372 50.59 -23.58 -1.72
N SER A 373 50.09 -24.43 -2.59
CA SER A 373 50.89 -25.36 -3.35
C SER A 373 51.99 -24.64 -4.20
N ARG A 374 51.52 -23.64 -4.96
CA ARG A 374 52.44 -22.79 -5.77
C ARG A 374 53.45 -22.00 -4.91
N PHE A 375 52.99 -21.49 -3.77
CA PHE A 375 53.85 -20.77 -2.83
C PHE A 375 54.96 -21.67 -2.30
N MET A 376 54.67 -22.89 -1.87
CA MET A 376 55.67 -23.85 -1.40
C MET A 376 56.63 -24.27 -2.50
N GLN A 377 56.11 -24.52 -3.72
CA GLN A 377 56.92 -24.83 -4.89
C GLN A 377 57.87 -23.67 -5.25
N GLN A 378 57.36 -22.44 -5.30
CA GLN A 378 58.14 -21.25 -5.63
C GLN A 378 59.22 -20.95 -4.58
N ARG A 379 58.88 -21.17 -3.27
CA ARG A 379 59.85 -21.03 -2.18
C ARG A 379 61.00 -22.03 -2.30
N THR A 380 60.69 -23.29 -2.63
CA THR A 380 61.68 -24.34 -2.85
C THR A 380 62.55 -24.03 -4.07
N GLN A 381 61.94 -23.60 -5.18
CA GLN A 381 62.65 -23.21 -6.40
C GLN A 381 63.59 -22.01 -6.14
N LEU A 382 63.13 -20.98 -5.42
CA LEU A 382 63.93 -19.83 -5.08
C LEU A 382 65.13 -20.21 -4.19
N SER A 383 64.94 -21.06 -3.20
CA SER A 383 66.03 -21.56 -2.34
C SER A 383 67.03 -22.36 -3.12
N ALA A 384 66.61 -23.24 -4.04
CA ALA A 384 67.49 -23.99 -4.91
C ALA A 384 68.30 -23.08 -5.88
N ALA A 385 67.60 -22.07 -6.45
CA ALA A 385 68.24 -21.09 -7.34
C ALA A 385 69.25 -20.23 -6.61
N GLN A 386 69.03 -19.80 -5.38
CA GLN A 386 69.95 -19.08 -4.54
C GLN A 386 71.23 -19.91 -4.22
N SER A 387 71.04 -21.19 -3.88
CA SER A 387 72.12 -22.12 -3.61
C SER A 387 72.98 -22.36 -4.87
N SER A 388 72.32 -22.59 -6.00
CA SER A 388 73.04 -22.76 -7.29
C SER A 388 73.79 -21.49 -7.73
N PHE A 389 73.14 -20.32 -7.55
CA PHE A 389 73.85 -19.03 -7.88
C PHE A 389 75.03 -18.79 -6.98
N ALA A 390 74.94 -19.09 -5.68
CA ALA A 390 76.06 -19.00 -4.76
C ALA A 390 77.23 -19.93 -5.16
N GLN A 391 76.94 -21.18 -5.57
CA GLN A 391 77.96 -22.13 -6.05
C GLN A 391 78.63 -21.64 -7.34
N VAL A 392 77.83 -21.20 -8.33
CA VAL A 392 78.37 -20.68 -9.59
C VAL A 392 79.21 -19.42 -9.36
N SER A 393 78.79 -18.54 -8.44
CA SER A 393 79.52 -17.34 -8.11
C SER A 393 80.83 -17.64 -7.41
N SER A 394 80.90 -18.64 -6.55
CA SER A 394 82.15 -19.07 -5.88
C SER A 394 83.19 -19.69 -6.87
N LEU A 395 82.70 -20.51 -7.82
CA LEU A 395 83.55 -21.12 -8.83
C LEU A 395 84.24 -20.07 -9.78
N SER A 396 83.54 -18.99 -10.08
CA SER A 396 84.05 -17.89 -10.92
C SER A 396 85.13 -17.04 -10.23
N LEU A 397 84.99 -16.86 -8.89
CA LEU A 397 85.96 -16.08 -8.10
C LEU A 397 87.33 -16.82 -7.98
N PHE A 398 87.29 -18.13 -7.83
CA PHE A 398 88.52 -18.97 -7.77
C PHE A 398 89.29 -19.02 -9.10
N ASN A 399 88.57 -18.95 -10.25
CA ASN A 399 89.22 -18.92 -11.57
C ASN A 399 89.85 -17.54 -11.95
N TYR A 400 89.53 -16.47 -11.19
CA TYR A 400 90.12 -15.13 -11.44
C TYR A 400 91.26 -14.80 -10.49
N LEU A 401 91.45 -15.52 -9.38
CA LEU A 401 92.52 -15.32 -8.38
C LEU A 401 93.64 -16.40 -8.44
N GLY A 402 93.57 -17.38 -9.30
CA GLY A 402 94.61 -18.36 -9.69
C GLY A 402 95.05 -18.11 -11.12
#